data_7d123d475d7408a5d5ca9f55d11abb05
#
_entry.id   7d123d475d7408a5d5ca9f55d11abb05
#
_cell.length_a   1.000
_cell.length_b   1.000
_cell.length_c   1.000
_cell.angle_alpha   90.00
_cell.angle_beta   90.00
_cell.angle_gamma   90.00
#
_symmetry.space_group_name_H-M   'P 1'
#
loop_
_entity.id
_entity.type
_entity.pdbx_description
1 polymer ?
#
loop_
_entity_poly.entity_id
_entity_poly.type
_entity_poly.pdbx_seq_one_letter_code
_entity_poly.pdbx_strand_id
1 'polypeptide(L)'
;MSGSSPKSISISGVETDITIGKELAAVAQKSKALASRDCFEQLEMYLHGRSHDRVCLLFGLLQTGKNTMLRQAIGRMTKEDLSRIAYIKARRTDNMAMMNRDLKKLFNAGFRYVFIDEVTLMEDFIDSAALFSDVFATMGMKIVLSGTDSLGFWLAMDEELYDRAKSIHTTFIPYREYSRLLGIDS
;
A
#
# COMPACT_ATOMS: atom_id res chain seq x y z
N MET A 1 35.90 1.76 -11.27
CA MET A 1 34.45 2.05 -11.17
C MET A 1 33.85 1.06 -10.17
N SER A 2 33.78 1.47 -8.91
CA SER A 2 33.30 0.62 -7.82
C SER A 2 31.76 0.73 -7.76
N GLY A 3 31.10 -0.31 -8.25
CA GLY A 3 29.67 -0.45 -8.06
C GLY A 3 29.39 -0.82 -6.60
N SER A 4 28.95 0.14 -5.81
CA SER A 4 28.44 -0.14 -4.47
C SER A 4 27.15 -0.92 -4.60
N SER A 5 27.17 -2.20 -4.24
CA SER A 5 25.95 -2.99 -4.06
C SER A 5 25.04 -2.28 -3.06
N PRO A 6 23.74 -2.18 -3.32
CA PRO A 6 22.82 -1.60 -2.34
C PRO A 6 22.89 -2.43 -1.06
N LYS A 7 23.20 -1.76 0.05
CA LYS A 7 23.20 -2.37 1.37
C LYS A 7 21.80 -2.92 1.63
N SER A 8 21.70 -4.20 1.95
CA SER A 8 20.45 -4.79 2.44
C SER A 8 20.10 -4.12 3.76
N ILE A 9 19.07 -3.29 3.75
CA ILE A 9 18.56 -2.66 4.96
C ILE A 9 17.79 -3.74 5.71
N SER A 10 18.31 -4.20 6.84
CA SER A 10 17.58 -5.02 7.79
C SER A 10 17.04 -4.13 8.89
N ILE A 11 15.74 -4.19 9.15
CA ILE A 11 15.12 -3.46 10.26
C ILE A 11 14.94 -4.45 11.39
N SER A 12 15.68 -4.23 12.49
CA SER A 12 15.58 -5.06 13.69
C SER A 12 14.44 -4.59 14.60
N GLY A 13 13.82 -5.54 15.29
CA GLY A 13 12.83 -5.23 16.34
C GLY A 13 11.48 -4.71 15.81
N VAL A 14 11.09 -5.08 14.59
CA VAL A 14 9.74 -4.83 14.07
C VAL A 14 8.72 -5.77 14.71
N GLU A 15 7.50 -5.30 14.89
CA GLU A 15 6.42 -6.02 15.55
C GLU A 15 5.39 -6.55 14.56
N THR A 16 5.26 -5.87 13.41
CA THR A 16 4.33 -6.25 12.33
C THR A 16 5.03 -7.09 11.25
N ASP A 17 4.26 -7.69 10.35
CA ASP A 17 4.76 -8.53 9.27
C ASP A 17 5.23 -7.67 8.09
N ILE A 18 6.50 -7.32 8.09
CA ILE A 18 7.11 -6.40 7.11
C ILE A 18 7.96 -7.15 6.10
N THR A 19 7.69 -6.95 4.83
CA THR A 19 8.50 -7.43 3.70
C THR A 19 9.17 -6.25 3.00
N ILE A 20 10.49 -6.32 2.78
CA ILE A 20 11.31 -5.27 2.15
C ILE A 20 12.35 -5.87 1.19
N GLY A 21 12.99 -5.01 0.42
CA GLY A 21 14.19 -5.36 -0.35
C GLY A 21 13.96 -6.42 -1.41
N LYS A 22 14.88 -7.40 -1.49
CA LYS A 22 14.89 -8.43 -2.55
C LYS A 22 13.67 -9.34 -2.51
N GLU A 23 13.18 -9.66 -1.34
CA GLU A 23 11.98 -10.50 -1.16
C GLU A 23 10.75 -9.79 -1.72
N LEU A 24 10.56 -8.52 -1.37
CA LEU A 24 9.47 -7.71 -1.90
C LEU A 24 9.57 -7.56 -3.43
N ALA A 25 10.76 -7.29 -3.95
CA ALA A 25 11.00 -7.18 -5.38
C ALA A 25 10.66 -8.46 -6.14
N ALA A 26 11.02 -9.62 -5.59
CA ALA A 26 10.72 -10.94 -6.20
C ALA A 26 9.22 -11.21 -6.28
N VAL A 27 8.47 -10.87 -5.23
CA VAL A 27 7.01 -11.02 -5.20
C VAL A 27 6.34 -10.04 -6.18
N ALA A 28 6.78 -8.79 -6.21
CA ALA A 28 6.22 -7.75 -7.08
C ALA A 28 6.50 -8.04 -8.57
N GLN A 29 7.66 -8.58 -8.92
CA GLN A 29 8.04 -8.90 -10.29
C GLN A 29 7.08 -9.89 -10.95
N LYS A 30 6.55 -10.85 -10.22
CA LYS A 30 5.57 -11.84 -10.71
C LYS A 30 4.27 -11.19 -11.18
N SER A 31 3.88 -10.09 -10.57
CA SER A 31 2.63 -9.37 -10.88
C SER A 31 2.80 -8.27 -11.92
N LYS A 32 4.03 -7.84 -12.21
CA LYS A 32 4.33 -6.71 -13.09
C LYS A 32 3.77 -6.90 -14.52
N ALA A 33 3.84 -8.12 -15.04
CA ALA A 33 3.44 -8.44 -16.42
C ALA A 33 1.93 -8.71 -16.55
N LEU A 34 1.20 -8.81 -15.43
CA LEU A 34 -0.24 -9.04 -15.47
C LEU A 34 -0.98 -7.80 -16.00
N ALA A 35 -2.08 -8.01 -16.70
CA ALA A 35 -2.96 -6.93 -17.11
C ALA A 35 -3.51 -6.20 -15.89
N SER A 36 -3.57 -4.88 -15.95
CA SER A 36 -3.98 -4.04 -14.83
C SER A 36 -5.48 -3.80 -14.84
N ARG A 37 -6.07 -3.64 -13.63
CA ARG A 37 -7.42 -3.14 -13.45
C ARG A 37 -7.57 -1.71 -13.99
N ASP A 38 -8.76 -1.33 -14.45
CA ASP A 38 -9.01 0.04 -14.93
C ASP A 38 -8.78 1.10 -13.86
N CYS A 39 -9.07 0.77 -12.59
CA CYS A 39 -8.81 1.67 -11.46
C CYS A 39 -7.32 1.79 -11.06
N PHE A 40 -6.43 1.01 -11.66
CA PHE A 40 -5.00 1.01 -11.32
C PHE A 40 -4.30 2.34 -11.59
N GLU A 41 -4.70 3.05 -12.64
CA GLU A 41 -4.17 4.38 -12.96
C GLU A 41 -4.30 5.36 -11.80
N GLN A 42 -5.40 5.29 -11.04
CA GLN A 42 -5.60 6.15 -9.88
C GLN A 42 -4.56 5.92 -8.77
N LEU A 43 -4.12 4.67 -8.60
CA LEU A 43 -3.04 4.32 -7.66
C LEU A 43 -1.69 4.85 -8.14
N GLU A 44 -1.39 4.72 -9.44
CA GLU A 44 -0.17 5.28 -10.03
C GLU A 44 -0.14 6.81 -9.89
N MET A 45 -1.26 7.48 -10.18
CA MET A 45 -1.37 8.94 -10.01
C MET A 45 -1.12 9.39 -8.57
N TYR A 46 -1.58 8.63 -7.58
CA TYR A 46 -1.29 8.91 -6.17
C TYR A 46 0.20 8.74 -5.86
N LEU A 47 0.80 7.62 -6.27
CA LEU A 47 2.19 7.29 -5.94
C LEU A 47 3.19 8.30 -6.56
N HIS A 48 2.94 8.73 -7.79
CA HIS A 48 3.79 9.68 -8.52
C HIS A 48 3.38 11.14 -8.34
N GLY A 49 2.24 11.39 -7.69
CA GLY A 49 1.74 12.75 -7.42
C GLY A 49 2.59 13.47 -6.36
N ARG A 50 2.51 14.80 -6.37
CA ARG A 50 3.25 15.67 -5.44
C ARG A 50 2.55 15.87 -4.08
N SER A 51 1.33 15.38 -3.91
CA SER A 51 0.59 15.49 -2.65
C SER A 51 1.28 14.65 -1.56
N HIS A 52 1.58 15.28 -0.42
CA HIS A 52 2.29 14.67 0.71
C HIS A 52 1.48 14.69 2.01
N ASP A 53 0.20 15.06 1.94
CA ASP A 53 -0.69 15.21 3.08
C ASP A 53 -1.86 14.21 3.07
N ARG A 54 -1.87 13.31 2.09
CA ARG A 54 -2.95 12.35 1.88
C ARG A 54 -2.46 10.92 1.87
N VAL A 55 -3.32 10.02 2.34
CA VAL A 55 -3.14 8.58 2.21
C VAL A 55 -4.01 8.04 1.05
N CYS A 56 -3.64 6.91 0.50
CA CYS A 56 -4.46 6.21 -0.50
C CYS A 56 -5.18 5.02 0.16
N LEU A 57 -6.49 4.97 0.04
CA LEU A 57 -7.32 3.86 0.50
C LEU A 57 -7.75 3.01 -0.69
N LEU A 58 -7.31 1.76 -0.73
CA LEU A 58 -7.69 0.77 -1.74
C LEU A 58 -8.59 -0.27 -1.10
N PHE A 59 -9.89 -0.17 -1.33
CA PHE A 59 -10.86 -1.04 -0.68
C PHE A 59 -11.85 -1.69 -1.65
N GLY A 60 -12.49 -2.75 -1.20
CA GLY A 60 -13.46 -3.51 -1.99
C GLY A 60 -13.49 -4.97 -1.56
N LEU A 61 -14.42 -5.72 -2.10
CA LEU A 61 -14.65 -7.12 -1.76
C LEU A 61 -13.41 -8.00 -1.95
N LEU A 62 -13.44 -9.18 -1.36
CA LEU A 62 -12.44 -10.22 -1.59
C LEU A 62 -12.31 -10.53 -3.09
N GLN A 63 -11.10 -10.86 -3.52
CA GLN A 63 -10.79 -11.29 -4.90
C GLN A 63 -11.09 -10.24 -5.99
N THR A 64 -11.19 -8.96 -5.64
CA THR A 64 -11.31 -7.88 -6.62
C THR A 64 -9.97 -7.36 -7.15
N GLY A 65 -8.86 -8.04 -6.85
CA GLY A 65 -7.54 -7.75 -7.40
C GLY A 65 -6.69 -6.76 -6.60
N LYS A 66 -7.09 -6.36 -5.37
CA LYS A 66 -6.35 -5.39 -4.54
C LYS A 66 -4.87 -5.76 -4.36
N ASN A 67 -4.59 -6.98 -3.89
CA ASN A 67 -3.20 -7.45 -3.67
C ASN A 67 -2.38 -7.48 -4.96
N THR A 68 -3.02 -7.85 -6.08
CA THR A 68 -2.37 -7.80 -7.39
C THR A 68 -2.01 -6.36 -7.76
N MET A 69 -2.93 -5.41 -7.55
CA MET A 69 -2.69 -3.99 -7.80
C MET A 69 -1.54 -3.44 -6.94
N LEU A 70 -1.48 -3.77 -5.64
CA LEU A 70 -0.38 -3.36 -4.77
C LEU A 70 0.97 -3.89 -5.30
N ARG A 71 1.03 -5.18 -5.65
CA ARG A 71 2.24 -5.80 -6.18
C ARG A 71 2.63 -5.25 -7.55
N GLN A 72 1.67 -4.96 -8.43
CA GLN A 72 1.92 -4.31 -9.71
C GLN A 72 2.50 -2.91 -9.52
N ALA A 73 1.92 -2.12 -8.61
CA ALA A 73 2.41 -0.78 -8.29
C ALA A 73 3.87 -0.83 -7.81
N ILE A 74 4.19 -1.71 -6.87
CA ILE A 74 5.54 -1.93 -6.37
C ILE A 74 6.48 -2.37 -7.52
N GLY A 75 6.05 -3.32 -8.36
CA GLY A 75 6.85 -3.83 -9.47
C GLY A 75 7.15 -2.82 -10.57
N ARG A 76 6.37 -1.74 -10.66
CA ARG A 76 6.56 -0.64 -11.63
C ARG A 76 7.38 0.53 -11.09
N MET A 77 7.67 0.54 -9.80
CA MET A 77 8.53 1.56 -9.20
C MET A 77 9.97 1.46 -9.71
N THR A 78 10.68 2.57 -9.67
CA THR A 78 12.10 2.61 -10.05
C THR A 78 12.94 1.75 -9.12
N LYS A 79 14.14 1.36 -9.53
CA LYS A 79 15.06 0.60 -8.67
C LYS A 79 15.45 1.38 -7.41
N GLU A 80 15.55 2.70 -7.53
CA GLU A 80 15.84 3.59 -6.40
C GLU A 80 14.67 3.59 -5.42
N ASP A 81 13.45 3.78 -5.90
CA ASP A 81 12.26 3.78 -5.07
C ASP A 81 12.01 2.42 -4.42
N LEU A 82 12.26 1.30 -5.13
CA LEU A 82 12.16 -0.05 -4.58
C LEU A 82 12.98 -0.25 -3.30
N SER A 83 14.13 0.41 -3.19
CA SER A 83 14.95 0.37 -1.98
C SER A 83 14.32 1.10 -0.79
N ARG A 84 13.28 1.91 -1.03
CA ARG A 84 12.57 2.73 -0.05
C ARG A 84 11.12 2.29 0.17
N ILE A 85 10.75 1.10 -0.34
CA ILE A 85 9.40 0.55 -0.19
C ILE A 85 9.39 -0.50 0.91
N ALA A 86 8.37 -0.42 1.77
CA ALA A 86 7.99 -1.47 2.70
C ALA A 86 6.56 -1.93 2.43
N TYR A 87 6.34 -3.24 2.54
CA TYR A 87 5.03 -3.85 2.47
C TYR A 87 4.74 -4.50 3.82
N ILE A 88 3.63 -4.15 4.42
CA ILE A 88 3.18 -4.66 5.72
C ILE A 88 1.89 -5.42 5.50
N LYS A 89 1.83 -6.64 5.97
CA LYS A 89 0.59 -7.42 6.03
C LYS A 89 0.03 -7.34 7.44
N ALA A 90 -1.04 -6.56 7.61
CA ALA A 90 -1.70 -6.43 8.90
C ALA A 90 -2.39 -7.73 9.32
N ARG A 91 -2.37 -8.02 10.61
CA ARG A 91 -2.98 -9.20 11.24
C ARG A 91 -3.97 -8.74 12.31
N ARG A 92 -4.90 -9.62 12.68
CA ARG A 92 -5.86 -9.35 13.78
C ARG A 92 -5.19 -9.11 15.14
N THR A 93 -3.98 -9.60 15.32
CA THR A 93 -3.18 -9.41 16.54
C THR A 93 -2.41 -8.09 16.55
N ASP A 94 -2.33 -7.41 15.43
CA ASP A 94 -1.64 -6.13 15.31
C ASP A 94 -2.57 -5.00 15.79
N ASN A 95 -1.98 -3.90 16.23
CA ASN A 95 -2.69 -2.70 16.64
C ASN A 95 -1.97 -1.44 16.16
N MET A 96 -2.65 -0.29 16.25
CA MET A 96 -2.10 0.98 15.78
C MET A 96 -0.85 1.43 16.55
N ALA A 97 -0.69 1.04 17.82
CA ALA A 97 0.52 1.34 18.57
C ALA A 97 1.76 0.61 18.02
N MET A 98 1.61 -0.68 17.67
CA MET A 98 2.65 -1.47 16.99
C MET A 98 2.97 -0.87 15.62
N MET A 99 1.92 -0.59 14.83
CA MET A 99 2.05 0.01 13.51
C MET A 99 2.80 1.35 13.56
N ASN A 100 2.45 2.22 14.50
CA ASN A 100 3.10 3.52 14.68
C ASN A 100 4.60 3.37 14.99
N ARG A 101 4.97 2.43 15.88
CA ARG A 101 6.38 2.19 16.20
C ARG A 101 7.15 1.71 14.97
N ASP A 102 6.58 0.80 14.22
CA ASP A 102 7.24 0.24 13.03
C ASP A 102 7.33 1.26 11.89
N LEU A 103 6.30 2.07 11.66
CA LEU A 103 6.34 3.16 10.69
C LEU A 103 7.40 4.20 11.03
N LYS A 104 7.59 4.54 12.31
CA LYS A 104 8.69 5.42 12.75
C LYS A 104 10.06 4.83 12.47
N LYS A 105 10.25 3.52 12.72
CA LYS A 105 11.50 2.82 12.38
C LYS A 105 11.75 2.83 10.87
N LEU A 106 10.73 2.55 10.06
CA LEU A 106 10.79 2.59 8.60
C LEU A 106 11.17 3.98 8.10
N PHE A 107 10.50 5.02 8.60
CA PHE A 107 10.79 6.41 8.22
C PHE A 107 12.24 6.79 8.55
N ASN A 108 12.72 6.49 9.75
CA ASN A 108 14.08 6.76 10.19
C ASN A 108 15.13 5.97 9.40
N ALA A 109 14.78 4.78 8.91
CA ALA A 109 15.62 3.97 8.03
C ALA A 109 15.61 4.44 6.56
N GLY A 110 14.84 5.48 6.21
CA GLY A 110 14.82 6.06 4.88
C GLY A 110 13.72 5.56 3.96
N PHE A 111 12.80 4.73 4.46
CA PHE A 111 11.63 4.31 3.67
C PHE A 111 10.69 5.48 3.44
N ARG A 112 10.09 5.53 2.25
CA ARG A 112 9.21 6.63 1.82
C ARG A 112 7.88 6.16 1.24
N TYR A 113 7.79 4.89 0.88
CA TYR A 113 6.57 4.26 0.35
C TYR A 113 6.21 3.08 1.25
N VAL A 114 5.01 3.07 1.80
CA VAL A 114 4.52 2.00 2.64
C VAL A 114 3.17 1.52 2.15
N PHE A 115 3.09 0.24 1.88
CA PHE A 115 1.87 -0.46 1.48
C PHE A 115 1.43 -1.33 2.65
N ILE A 116 0.24 -1.07 3.20
CA ILE A 116 -0.32 -1.83 4.33
C ILE A 116 -1.55 -2.58 3.85
N ASP A 117 -1.43 -3.89 3.78
CA ASP A 117 -2.48 -4.77 3.30
C ASP A 117 -3.35 -5.28 4.47
N GLU A 118 -4.66 -5.34 4.23
CA GLU A 118 -5.69 -5.77 5.17
C GLU A 118 -5.70 -4.96 6.49
N VAL A 119 -5.47 -3.66 6.42
CA VAL A 119 -5.40 -2.77 7.60
C VAL A 119 -6.66 -2.81 8.47
N THR A 120 -7.82 -3.09 7.88
CA THR A 120 -9.11 -3.21 8.59
C THR A 120 -9.22 -4.45 9.47
N LEU A 121 -8.22 -5.32 9.49
CA LEU A 121 -8.14 -6.42 10.46
C LEU A 121 -7.76 -5.92 11.87
N MET A 122 -7.13 -4.77 11.98
CA MET A 122 -6.80 -4.16 13.28
C MET A 122 -8.06 -3.53 13.89
N GLU A 123 -8.39 -3.92 15.11
CA GLU A 123 -9.61 -3.47 15.79
C GLU A 123 -9.64 -1.94 16.02
N ASP A 124 -8.47 -1.34 16.29
CA ASP A 124 -8.31 0.08 16.57
C ASP A 124 -8.01 0.94 15.32
N PHE A 125 -8.15 0.37 14.11
CA PHE A 125 -7.85 1.08 12.86
C PHE A 125 -8.75 2.31 12.66
N ILE A 126 -10.05 2.15 12.86
CA ILE A 126 -11.04 3.22 12.58
C ILE A 126 -10.72 4.45 13.43
N ASP A 127 -10.59 4.27 14.75
CA ASP A 127 -10.40 5.36 15.71
C ASP A 127 -9.00 6.02 15.62
N SER A 128 -8.08 5.43 14.88
CA SER A 128 -6.69 5.88 14.82
C SER A 128 -6.17 6.11 13.40
N ALA A 129 -7.04 6.05 12.40
CA ALA A 129 -6.67 6.14 10.99
C ALA A 129 -6.01 7.49 10.64
N ALA A 130 -6.37 8.57 11.33
CA ALA A 130 -5.76 9.89 11.17
C ALA A 130 -4.23 9.90 11.37
N LEU A 131 -3.68 8.96 12.13
CA LEU A 131 -2.23 8.84 12.33
C LEU A 131 -1.47 8.71 11.01
N PHE A 132 -2.01 7.97 10.06
CA PHE A 132 -1.37 7.77 8.77
C PHE A 132 -1.23 9.06 7.96
N SER A 133 -2.25 9.92 7.98
CA SER A 133 -2.22 11.21 7.29
C SER A 133 -1.49 12.28 8.08
N ASP A 134 -1.85 12.47 9.34
CA ASP A 134 -1.40 13.60 10.16
C ASP A 134 0.07 13.51 10.54
N VAL A 135 0.59 12.30 10.69
CA VAL A 135 1.99 12.09 11.05
C VAL A 135 2.80 11.70 9.83
N PHE A 136 2.49 10.53 9.24
CA PHE A 136 3.40 9.94 8.27
C PHE A 136 3.29 10.53 6.87
N ALA A 137 2.08 10.85 6.37
CA ALA A 137 1.94 11.49 5.07
C ALA A 137 2.51 12.91 5.08
N THR A 138 2.28 13.68 6.14
CA THR A 138 2.84 15.03 6.29
C THR A 138 4.37 15.04 6.40
N MET A 139 4.97 13.95 6.90
CA MET A 139 6.43 13.74 6.90
C MET A 139 6.98 13.33 5.52
N GLY A 140 6.14 13.22 4.49
CA GLY A 140 6.54 12.90 3.13
C GLY A 140 6.52 11.41 2.78
N MET A 141 5.86 10.56 3.58
CA MET A 141 5.62 9.17 3.22
C MET A 141 4.39 9.04 2.31
N LYS A 142 4.50 8.21 1.28
CA LYS A 142 3.35 7.73 0.51
C LYS A 142 2.82 6.47 1.17
N ILE A 143 1.57 6.50 1.62
CA ILE A 143 0.96 5.39 2.35
C ILE A 143 -0.26 4.90 1.58
N VAL A 144 -0.25 3.62 1.24
CA VAL A 144 -1.37 2.92 0.62
C VAL A 144 -1.92 1.91 1.62
N LEU A 145 -3.17 2.09 2.00
CA LEU A 145 -3.90 1.20 2.90
C LEU A 145 -4.87 0.36 2.09
N SER A 146 -4.85 -0.95 2.22
CA SER A 146 -5.84 -1.81 1.59
C SER A 146 -6.64 -2.61 2.62
N GLY A 147 -7.86 -2.97 2.25
CA GLY A 147 -8.71 -3.80 3.07
C GLY A 147 -9.98 -4.25 2.37
N THR A 148 -10.60 -5.28 2.94
CA THR A 148 -11.84 -5.87 2.42
C THR A 148 -13.08 -5.31 3.11
N ASP A 149 -12.95 -4.75 4.31
CA ASP A 149 -14.05 -4.13 5.02
C ASP A 149 -14.33 -2.72 4.51
N SER A 150 -15.27 -2.61 3.58
CA SER A 150 -15.69 -1.32 3.01
C SER A 150 -16.36 -0.41 4.04
N LEU A 151 -17.04 -0.97 5.04
CA LEU A 151 -17.66 -0.19 6.11
C LEU A 151 -16.61 0.43 7.03
N GLY A 152 -15.58 -0.36 7.42
CA GLY A 152 -14.47 0.15 8.21
C GLY A 152 -13.73 1.29 7.53
N PHE A 153 -13.49 1.20 6.22
CA PHE A 153 -12.90 2.31 5.47
C PHE A 153 -13.82 3.53 5.35
N TRP A 154 -15.12 3.30 5.17
CA TRP A 154 -16.09 4.41 5.10
C TRP A 154 -16.14 5.17 6.43
N LEU A 155 -16.21 4.47 7.55
CA LEU A 155 -16.18 5.08 8.89
C LEU A 155 -14.87 5.84 9.14
N ALA A 156 -13.73 5.22 8.83
CA ALA A 156 -12.42 5.89 8.97
C ALA A 156 -12.31 7.14 8.09
N MET A 157 -12.90 7.14 6.90
CA MET A 157 -12.94 8.32 6.03
C MET A 157 -13.83 9.43 6.58
N ASP A 158 -14.98 9.08 7.11
CA ASP A 158 -15.97 10.06 7.60
C ASP A 158 -15.49 10.71 8.92
N GLU A 159 -14.94 9.91 9.82
CA GLU A 159 -14.57 10.34 11.17
C GLU A 159 -13.14 10.89 11.27
N GLU A 160 -12.16 10.21 10.67
CA GLU A 160 -10.74 10.44 10.94
C GLU A 160 -9.96 11.03 9.75
N LEU A 161 -10.22 10.58 8.53
CA LEU A 161 -9.43 10.96 7.37
C LEU A 161 -10.03 12.11 6.56
N TYR A 162 -11.35 12.26 6.58
CA TYR A 162 -12.11 13.30 5.89
C TYR A 162 -11.58 13.59 4.47
N ASP A 163 -10.98 14.77 4.23
CA ASP A 163 -10.39 15.18 2.94
C ASP A 163 -8.92 14.74 2.76
N ARG A 164 -8.33 14.05 3.74
CA ARG A 164 -6.93 13.62 3.77
C ARG A 164 -6.70 12.23 3.19
N ALA A 165 -7.69 11.67 2.51
CA ALA A 165 -7.60 10.39 1.85
C ALA A 165 -7.97 10.48 0.36
N LYS A 166 -7.25 9.72 -0.46
CA LYS A 166 -7.64 9.38 -1.83
C LYS A 166 -8.21 7.98 -1.82
N SER A 167 -9.50 7.83 -2.06
CA SER A 167 -10.15 6.52 -2.08
C SER A 167 -10.17 5.92 -3.49
N ILE A 168 -9.87 4.63 -3.58
CA ILE A 168 -9.98 3.82 -4.80
C ILE A 168 -10.81 2.60 -4.43
N HIS A 169 -11.99 2.50 -5.02
CA HIS A 169 -12.89 1.38 -4.78
C HIS A 169 -12.73 0.33 -5.89
N THR A 170 -12.29 -0.88 -5.52
CA THR A 170 -12.24 -2.01 -6.43
C THR A 170 -13.61 -2.68 -6.46
N THR A 171 -14.41 -2.34 -7.46
CA THR A 171 -15.71 -2.98 -7.72
C THR A 171 -15.53 -4.41 -8.22
N PHE A 172 -16.62 -5.15 -8.37
CA PHE A 172 -16.61 -6.37 -9.20
C PHE A 172 -16.02 -6.06 -10.57
N ILE A 173 -15.30 -7.03 -11.13
CA ILE A 173 -14.69 -6.88 -12.45
C ILE A 173 -15.80 -6.93 -13.49
N PRO A 174 -16.10 -5.82 -14.22
CA PRO A 174 -17.07 -5.84 -15.30
C PRO A 174 -16.65 -6.83 -16.40
N TYR A 175 -17.60 -7.41 -17.11
CA TYR A 175 -17.32 -8.42 -18.14
C TYR A 175 -16.28 -7.92 -19.18
N ARG A 176 -16.40 -6.69 -19.63
CA ARG A 176 -15.46 -6.07 -20.58
C ARG A 176 -14.04 -6.00 -20.04
N GLU A 177 -13.87 -5.60 -18.78
CA GLU A 177 -12.58 -5.58 -18.11
C GLU A 177 -12.07 -7.00 -17.90
N TYR A 178 -12.93 -7.92 -17.53
CA TYR A 178 -12.59 -9.32 -17.31
C TYR A 178 -12.06 -9.99 -18.60
N SER A 179 -12.72 -9.80 -19.75
CA SER A 179 -12.25 -10.30 -21.05
C SER A 179 -10.85 -9.77 -21.38
N ARG A 180 -10.62 -8.48 -21.18
CA ARG A 180 -9.30 -7.85 -21.38
C ARG A 180 -8.23 -8.42 -20.45
N LEU A 181 -8.56 -8.62 -19.16
CA LEU A 181 -7.62 -9.19 -18.20
C LEU A 181 -7.23 -10.63 -18.54
N LEU A 182 -8.12 -11.39 -19.16
CA LEU A 182 -7.86 -12.76 -19.62
C LEU A 182 -7.25 -12.84 -21.01
N GLY A 183 -7.13 -11.71 -21.73
CA GLY A 183 -6.64 -11.71 -23.11
C GLY A 183 -7.60 -12.38 -24.09
N ILE A 184 -8.92 -12.36 -23.81
CA ILE A 184 -9.98 -12.98 -24.64
C ILE A 184 -10.64 -11.91 -25.53
N ASP A 185 -10.07 -10.74 -25.64
CA ASP A 185 -10.63 -9.69 -26.49
C ASP A 185 -10.61 -10.16 -27.95
N SER A 186 -11.82 -10.29 -28.48
CA SER A 186 -12.14 -10.60 -29.87
C SER A 186 -12.06 -9.36 -30.75
#